data_dcc7e7c0d12a8711ed912602f4c6b2e9
#
_entry.id   dcc7e7c0d12a8711ed912602f4c6b2e9
#
_cell.length_a   1.000
_cell.length_b   1.000
_cell.length_c   1.000
_cell.angle_alpha   90.00
_cell.angle_beta   90.00
_cell.angle_gamma   90.00
#
_symmetry.space_group_name_H-M   'P 1'
#
loop_
_entity.id
_entity.type
_entity.pdbx_description
1 polymer ?
#
loop_
_entity_poly.entity_id
_entity_poly.type
_entity_poly.pdbx_seq_one_letter_code
_entity_poly.pdbx_strand_id
1 'polypeptide(L)'
;MDKATELQNAYQAYWDALGTQEAPRQEEFNEAYKGVYSSFEEFVNDNSLIDELTAGWPEEAKTYFDRDAYIRDLQLDYLVAEGEEEAYGVRYSVVYVFDEN
;
A
#
# COMPACT_ATOMS: atom_id res chain seq x y z
N MET A 1 -8.63 15.52 -4.04
CA MET A 1 -7.17 15.30 -3.95
C MET A 1 -6.56 15.46 -5.33
N ASP A 2 -5.51 16.27 -5.43
CA ASP A 2 -4.81 16.49 -6.70
C ASP A 2 -3.84 15.34 -6.97
N LYS A 3 -3.96 14.70 -8.13
CA LYS A 3 -3.11 13.57 -8.49
C LYS A 3 -1.62 13.94 -8.54
N ALA A 4 -1.29 15.12 -9.03
CA ALA A 4 0.10 15.57 -9.08
C ALA A 4 0.70 15.72 -7.69
N THR A 5 -0.07 16.29 -6.75
CA THR A 5 0.35 16.43 -5.36
C THR A 5 0.50 15.08 -4.68
N GLU A 6 -0.45 14.16 -4.92
CA GLU A 6 -0.36 12.80 -4.41
C GLU A 6 0.93 12.12 -4.88
N LEU A 7 1.27 12.23 -6.17
CA LEU A 7 2.46 11.59 -6.71
C LEU A 7 3.74 12.19 -6.16
N GLN A 8 3.80 13.50 -5.94
CA GLN A 8 4.94 14.14 -5.30
C GLN A 8 5.12 13.65 -3.87
N ASN A 9 4.04 13.60 -3.11
CA ASN A 9 4.07 13.13 -1.73
C ASN A 9 4.47 11.66 -1.65
N ALA A 10 3.94 10.84 -2.54
CA ALA A 10 4.28 9.43 -2.61
C ALA A 10 5.75 9.23 -2.97
N TYR A 11 6.27 10.00 -3.91
CA TYR A 11 7.68 9.92 -4.32
C TYR A 11 8.60 10.26 -3.14
N GLN A 12 8.28 11.33 -2.41
CA GLN A 12 9.08 11.73 -1.25
C GLN A 12 9.02 10.65 -0.16
N ALA A 13 7.84 10.08 0.09
CA ALA A 13 7.67 9.01 1.05
C ALA A 13 8.47 7.76 0.65
N TYR A 14 8.50 7.46 -0.63
CA TYR A 14 9.26 6.35 -1.17
C TYR A 14 10.76 6.55 -0.92
N TRP A 15 11.27 7.73 -1.25
CA TRP A 15 12.67 8.05 -1.03
C TRP A 15 13.03 7.95 0.46
N ASP A 16 12.22 8.55 1.33
CA ASP A 16 12.44 8.50 2.77
C ASP A 16 12.44 7.06 3.29
N ALA A 17 11.53 6.23 2.80
CA ALA A 17 11.43 4.84 3.22
C ALA A 17 12.61 3.99 2.75
N LEU A 18 13.18 4.31 1.58
CA LEU A 18 14.37 3.61 1.08
C LEU A 18 15.62 3.94 1.89
N GLY A 19 15.67 5.14 2.49
CA GLY A 19 16.80 5.56 3.31
C GLY A 19 18.09 5.79 2.53
N THR A 20 18.00 6.02 1.22
CA THR A 20 19.15 6.24 0.36
C THR A 20 19.46 7.72 0.23
N GLN A 21 20.73 8.07 -0.06
CA GLN A 21 21.12 9.45 -0.30
C GLN A 21 20.71 9.92 -1.70
N GLU A 22 20.74 9.03 -2.66
CA GLU A 22 20.33 9.33 -4.03
C GLU A 22 18.84 9.17 -4.18
N ALA A 23 18.23 10.12 -4.92
CA ALA A 23 16.81 10.04 -5.23
C ALA A 23 16.53 8.82 -6.11
N PRO A 24 15.44 8.08 -5.86
CA PRO A 24 15.06 6.97 -6.73
C PRO A 24 14.72 7.48 -8.13
N ARG A 25 14.98 6.66 -9.13
CA ARG A 25 14.63 7.02 -10.49
C ARG A 25 13.12 7.02 -10.67
N GLN A 26 12.63 7.91 -11.53
CA GLN A 26 11.20 7.99 -11.77
C GLN A 26 10.62 6.66 -12.26
N GLU A 27 11.38 5.91 -13.05
CA GLU A 27 10.96 4.60 -13.55
C GLU A 27 10.77 3.59 -12.40
N GLU A 28 11.69 3.59 -11.42
CA GLU A 28 11.58 2.72 -10.25
C GLU A 28 10.31 3.03 -9.46
N PHE A 29 10.06 4.31 -9.25
CA PHE A 29 8.84 4.74 -8.56
C PHE A 29 7.59 4.31 -9.32
N ASN A 30 7.55 4.57 -10.62
CA ASN A 30 6.37 4.25 -11.43
C ASN A 30 6.05 2.76 -11.44
N GLU A 31 7.08 1.91 -11.45
CA GLU A 31 6.88 0.46 -11.43
C GLU A 31 6.46 -0.05 -10.05
N ALA A 32 6.96 0.57 -9.00
CA ALA A 32 6.72 0.10 -7.64
C ALA A 32 5.40 0.60 -7.04
N TYR A 33 4.97 1.81 -7.41
CA TYR A 33 3.86 2.47 -6.74
C TYR A 33 2.52 1.79 -7.01
N LYS A 34 1.85 1.38 -5.92
CA LYS A 34 0.55 0.69 -6.00
C LYS A 34 -0.63 1.58 -5.64
N GLY A 35 -0.38 2.71 -4.98
CA GLY A 35 -1.43 3.65 -4.63
C GLY A 35 -1.36 4.16 -3.20
N VAL A 36 -2.27 5.06 -2.89
CA VAL A 36 -2.42 5.64 -1.56
C VAL A 36 -3.71 5.12 -0.94
N TYR A 37 -3.64 4.73 0.33
CA TYR A 37 -4.75 4.11 1.05
C TYR A 37 -4.78 4.63 2.48
N SER A 38 -5.91 4.49 3.15
CA SER A 38 -6.01 4.87 4.57
C SER A 38 -5.22 3.91 5.46
N SER A 39 -5.04 2.66 5.01
CA SER A 39 -4.27 1.64 5.72
C SER A 39 -3.85 0.57 4.73
N PHE A 40 -2.92 -0.28 5.14
CA PHE A 40 -2.54 -1.44 4.31
C PHE A 40 -3.71 -2.41 4.17
N GLU A 41 -4.55 -2.55 5.19
CA GLU A 41 -5.74 -3.38 5.10
C GLU A 41 -6.68 -2.92 3.99
N GLU A 42 -6.86 -1.61 3.83
CA GLU A 42 -7.66 -1.07 2.75
C GLU A 42 -7.08 -1.44 1.38
N PHE A 43 -5.76 -1.40 1.24
CA PHE A 43 -5.09 -1.84 0.02
C PHE A 43 -5.43 -3.29 -0.30
N VAL A 44 -5.36 -4.17 0.71
CA VAL A 44 -5.68 -5.59 0.54
C VAL A 44 -7.13 -5.78 0.09
N ASN A 45 -8.06 -5.04 0.72
CA ASN A 45 -9.48 -5.13 0.39
C ASN A 45 -9.80 -4.61 -1.01
N ASP A 46 -9.25 -3.46 -1.36
CA ASP A 46 -9.52 -2.82 -2.65
C ASP A 46 -9.02 -3.66 -3.82
N ASN A 47 -7.96 -4.42 -3.61
CA ASN A 47 -7.38 -5.26 -4.65
C ASN A 47 -7.85 -6.72 -4.56
N SER A 48 -8.79 -7.01 -3.67
CA SER A 48 -9.39 -8.34 -3.51
C SER A 48 -8.36 -9.45 -3.30
N LEU A 49 -7.25 -9.14 -2.63
CA LEU A 49 -6.15 -10.10 -2.48
C LEU A 49 -6.55 -11.35 -1.70
N ILE A 50 -7.35 -11.17 -0.64
CA ILE A 50 -7.82 -12.31 0.14
C ILE A 50 -8.85 -13.11 -0.62
N ASP A 51 -9.76 -12.42 -1.32
CA ASP A 51 -10.78 -13.09 -2.13
C ASP A 51 -10.14 -13.94 -3.22
N GLU A 52 -9.11 -13.45 -3.88
CA GLU A 52 -8.36 -14.22 -4.87
C GLU A 52 -7.65 -15.41 -4.25
N LEU A 53 -7.02 -15.22 -3.10
CA LEU A 53 -6.31 -16.29 -2.40
C LEU A 53 -7.25 -17.41 -2.02
N THR A 54 -8.44 -17.07 -1.51
CA THR A 54 -9.38 -18.04 -0.97
C THR A 54 -10.43 -18.50 -1.99
N ALA A 55 -10.33 -18.04 -3.23
CA ALA A 55 -11.25 -18.45 -4.29
C ALA A 55 -11.21 -19.97 -4.45
N GLY A 56 -12.39 -20.60 -4.43
CA GLY A 56 -12.49 -22.04 -4.55
C GLY A 56 -12.29 -22.81 -3.26
N TRP A 57 -11.94 -22.14 -2.15
CA TRP A 57 -11.83 -22.81 -0.86
C TRP A 57 -13.22 -23.17 -0.33
N PRO A 58 -13.38 -24.32 0.37
CA PRO A 58 -14.61 -24.62 1.07
C PRO A 58 -14.93 -23.55 2.11
N GLU A 59 -16.23 -23.32 2.36
CA GLU A 59 -16.65 -22.34 3.36
C GLU A 59 -16.03 -22.60 4.74
N GLU A 60 -15.90 -23.87 5.11
CA GLU A 60 -15.30 -24.25 6.38
C GLU A 60 -13.86 -23.76 6.47
N ALA A 61 -13.07 -23.91 5.41
CA ALA A 61 -11.70 -23.44 5.38
C ALA A 61 -11.62 -21.91 5.48
N LYS A 62 -12.54 -21.19 4.83
CA LYS A 62 -12.60 -19.74 4.92
C LYS A 62 -12.90 -19.27 6.33
N THR A 63 -13.72 -20.00 7.07
CA THR A 63 -14.10 -19.66 8.45
C THR A 63 -12.89 -19.66 9.37
N TYR A 64 -11.93 -20.55 9.16
CA TYR A 64 -10.73 -20.68 9.98
C TYR A 64 -9.55 -19.89 9.47
N PHE A 65 -9.72 -19.15 8.39
CA PHE A 65 -8.64 -18.33 7.82
C PHE A 65 -8.34 -17.14 8.73
N ASP A 66 -7.10 -17.02 9.18
CA ASP A 66 -6.67 -15.91 10.02
C ASP A 66 -6.30 -14.72 9.14
N ARG A 67 -7.28 -13.87 8.91
CA ARG A 67 -7.15 -12.69 8.06
C ARG A 67 -6.09 -11.72 8.55
N ASP A 68 -6.07 -11.45 9.86
CA ASP A 68 -5.14 -10.48 10.42
C ASP A 68 -3.69 -10.96 10.31
N ALA A 69 -3.45 -12.24 10.56
CA ALA A 69 -2.12 -12.82 10.39
C ALA A 69 -1.66 -12.77 8.94
N TYR A 70 -2.56 -13.07 8.01
CA TYR A 70 -2.23 -13.02 6.58
C TYR A 70 -1.87 -11.60 6.15
N ILE A 71 -2.65 -10.61 6.55
CA ILE A 71 -2.38 -9.21 6.20
C ILE A 71 -1.04 -8.77 6.75
N ARG A 72 -0.72 -9.15 7.98
CA ARG A 72 0.55 -8.82 8.61
C ARG A 72 1.73 -9.41 7.85
N ASP A 73 1.61 -10.67 7.45
CA ASP A 73 2.65 -11.34 6.68
C ASP A 73 2.77 -10.76 5.28
N LEU A 74 1.65 -10.46 4.65
CA LEU A 74 1.63 -9.87 3.31
C LEU A 74 2.33 -8.51 3.29
N GLN A 75 2.19 -7.73 4.37
CA GLN A 75 2.81 -6.41 4.45
C GLN A 75 4.33 -6.49 4.33
N LEU A 76 4.93 -7.62 4.69
CA LEU A 76 6.37 -7.83 4.56
C LEU A 76 6.82 -7.89 3.09
N ASP A 77 5.90 -8.18 2.17
CA ASP A 77 6.18 -8.26 0.74
C ASP A 77 6.07 -6.89 0.05
N TYR A 78 5.67 -5.86 0.79
CA TYR A 78 5.48 -4.51 0.25
C TYR A 78 6.25 -3.50 1.09
N LEU A 79 6.63 -2.40 0.46
CA LEU A 79 7.13 -1.24 1.17
C LEU A 79 5.94 -0.33 1.45
N VAL A 80 5.68 -0.08 2.73
CA VAL A 80 4.54 0.75 3.15
C VAL A 80 5.09 1.99 3.84
N ALA A 81 4.86 3.14 3.24
CA ALA A 81 5.35 4.41 3.77
C ALA A 81 4.18 5.24 4.28
N GLU A 82 4.30 5.74 5.50
CA GLU A 82 3.28 6.60 6.10
C GLU A 82 3.43 8.03 5.62
N GLY A 83 2.30 8.73 5.49
CA GLY A 83 2.29 10.12 5.09
C GLY A 83 0.94 10.76 5.37
N GLU A 84 0.75 11.94 4.80
CA GLU A 84 -0.49 12.68 4.93
C GLU A 84 -0.90 13.23 3.58
N GLU A 85 -2.21 13.24 3.34
CA GLU A 85 -2.81 13.88 2.17
C GLU A 85 -3.88 14.85 2.62
N GLU A 86 -4.12 15.87 1.80
CA GLU A 86 -5.13 16.88 2.10
C GLU A 86 -6.25 16.81 1.06
N ALA A 87 -7.50 16.82 1.55
CA ALA A 87 -8.68 16.89 0.72
C ALA A 87 -9.71 17.73 1.44
N TYR A 88 -10.33 18.66 0.72
CA TYR A 88 -11.37 19.54 1.25
C TYR A 88 -10.93 20.31 2.51
N GLY A 89 -9.65 20.71 2.56
CA GLY A 89 -9.13 21.45 3.69
C GLY A 89 -8.82 20.60 4.93
N VAL A 90 -8.96 19.29 4.84
CA VAL A 90 -8.70 18.36 5.95
C VAL A 90 -7.50 17.48 5.59
N ARG A 91 -6.59 17.28 6.56
CA ARG A 91 -5.45 16.40 6.40
C ARG A 91 -5.79 15.01 6.93
N TYR A 92 -5.44 14.01 6.16
CA TYR A 92 -5.67 12.59 6.48
C TYR A 92 -4.35 11.86 6.56
N SER A 93 -4.23 11.00 7.58
CA SER A 93 -3.12 10.05 7.62
C SER A 93 -3.36 8.97 6.57
N VAL A 94 -2.33 8.68 5.79
CA VAL A 94 -2.42 7.69 4.70
C VAL A 94 -1.20 6.81 4.69
N VAL A 95 -1.26 5.73 3.92
CA VAL A 95 -0.10 4.92 3.59
C VAL A 95 0.06 4.87 2.07
N TYR A 96 1.31 4.93 1.63
CA TYR A 96 1.67 4.74 0.23
C TYR A 96 2.25 3.34 0.11
N VAL A 97 1.70 2.54 -0.78
CA VAL A 97 2.08 1.13 -0.93
C VAL A 97 2.93 0.96 -2.18
N PHE A 98 4.05 0.29 -2.03
CA PHE A 98 4.99 0.03 -3.11
C PHE A 98 5.33 -1.45 -3.15
N ASP A 99 5.51 -1.96 -4.36
CA ASP A 99 6.00 -3.32 -4.56
C ASP A 99 7.49 -3.35 -4.22
N GLU A 100 7.90 -4.30 -3.41
CA GLU A 100 9.28 -4.41 -2.95
C GLU A 100 10.17 -5.24 -3.86
N ASN A 101 9.58 -5.87 -4.87
CA ASN A 101 10.33 -6.72 -5.81
C ASN A 101 10.99 -5.92 -6.93
#